data_f0546f28b77ef692cecaa0548275ccd4
#
_entry.id   f0546f28b77ef692cecaa0548275ccd4
#
_cell.length_a   1.000
_cell.length_b   1.000
_cell.length_c   1.000
_cell.angle_alpha   90.00
_cell.angle_beta   90.00
_cell.angle_gamma   90.00
#
_symmetry.space_group_name_H-M   'P 1'
#
loop_
_entity.id
_entity.type
_entity.pdbx_description
1 polymer ?
#
loop_
_entity_poly.entity_id
_entity_poly.type
_entity_poly.pdbx_seq_one_letter_code
_entity_poly.pdbx_strand_id
1 'polypeptide(L)'
;MALALYRALPFGRMDMRNAEVIALAQALGRTPASVALKLVNFASFDPDLQERGIKGMANSGRGDRLTWDVYANDLDKLASESERILASWESEAPQLAAQDQETLPIPEGREREAVVRIRIGQNIFRDSVLRAYDFRCCISGLAVKELLNASHIIPWSVNPMERLNPRNGLCLNATLDRAFDRGLITVMTDGRVRVSADLTTVPESPALRESILRYDGEKITPSARFAPEVRFLSYHNSERFRG
;
A
#
# COMPACT_ATOMS: atom_id res chain seq x y z
N MET A 1 -2.73 -4.51 13.52
CA MET A 1 -3.66 -4.90 12.43
C MET A 1 -4.94 -4.06 12.40
N ALA A 2 -5.81 -4.05 13.42
CA ALA A 2 -7.07 -3.26 13.35
C ALA A 2 -6.84 -1.75 13.15
N LEU A 3 -5.83 -1.14 13.79
CA LEU A 3 -5.49 0.27 13.57
C LEU A 3 -4.95 0.52 12.15
N ALA A 4 -4.20 -0.43 11.58
CA ALA A 4 -3.75 -0.35 10.19
C ALA A 4 -4.95 -0.38 9.23
N LEU A 5 -5.91 -1.29 9.44
CA LEU A 5 -7.16 -1.32 8.66
C LEU A 5 -8.00 -0.03 8.86
N TYR A 6 -8.04 0.52 10.08
CA TYR A 6 -8.68 1.81 10.35
C TYR A 6 -8.09 2.94 9.48
N ARG A 7 -6.76 2.98 9.34
CA ARG A 7 -6.09 3.98 8.50
C ARG A 7 -6.34 3.77 7.00
N ALA A 8 -6.59 2.55 6.58
CA ALA A 8 -6.87 2.20 5.19
C ALA A 8 -8.32 2.47 4.77
N LEU A 9 -9.30 2.29 5.68
CA LEU A 9 -10.72 2.40 5.34
C LEU A 9 -11.28 3.81 5.57
N PRO A 10 -12.12 4.33 4.64
CA PRO A 10 -12.97 5.48 4.92
C PRO A 10 -13.94 5.17 6.06
N PHE A 11 -14.22 6.15 6.95
CA PHE A 11 -15.10 5.96 8.13
C PHE A 11 -16.44 5.30 7.79
N GLY A 12 -17.11 5.75 6.71
CA GLY A 12 -18.40 5.20 6.29
C GLY A 12 -18.36 3.74 5.77
N ARG A 13 -17.17 3.11 5.70
CA ARG A 13 -17.01 1.71 5.30
C ARG A 13 -16.54 0.80 6.44
N MET A 14 -16.48 1.31 7.67
CA MET A 14 -16.03 0.58 8.85
C MET A 14 -17.17 -0.22 9.49
N ASP A 15 -17.85 -1.04 8.72
CA ASP A 15 -18.97 -1.85 9.18
C ASP A 15 -18.69 -3.37 9.05
N MET A 16 -19.48 -4.19 9.74
CA MET A 16 -19.29 -5.64 9.80
C MET A 16 -19.56 -6.38 8.47
N ARG A 17 -20.12 -5.70 7.44
CA ARG A 17 -20.40 -6.25 6.11
C ARG A 17 -19.26 -5.95 5.14
N ASN A 18 -18.35 -5.08 5.51
CA ASN A 18 -17.19 -4.75 4.68
C ASN A 18 -16.29 -5.98 4.52
N ALA A 19 -15.91 -6.29 3.29
CA ALA A 19 -15.12 -7.49 2.96
C ALA A 19 -13.75 -7.51 3.69
N GLU A 20 -13.11 -6.35 3.87
CA GLU A 20 -11.81 -6.23 4.54
C GLU A 20 -11.96 -6.41 6.06
N VAL A 21 -13.07 -5.94 6.64
CA VAL A 21 -13.42 -6.17 8.06
C VAL A 21 -13.68 -7.64 8.30
N ILE A 22 -14.44 -8.30 7.41
CA ILE A 22 -14.71 -9.75 7.48
C ILE A 22 -13.39 -10.53 7.37
N ALA A 23 -12.55 -10.18 6.40
CA ALA A 23 -11.26 -10.82 6.17
C ALA A 23 -10.33 -10.70 7.40
N LEU A 24 -10.20 -9.49 7.97
CA LEU A 24 -9.40 -9.30 9.17
C LEU A 24 -9.98 -10.06 10.38
N ALA A 25 -11.31 -10.09 10.51
CA ALA A 25 -11.97 -10.84 11.59
C ALA A 25 -11.65 -12.34 11.49
N GLN A 26 -11.74 -12.92 10.31
CA GLN A 26 -11.37 -14.32 10.06
C GLN A 26 -9.89 -14.58 10.41
N ALA A 27 -8.99 -13.73 9.94
CA ALA A 27 -7.56 -13.85 10.20
C ALA A 27 -7.20 -13.76 11.70
N LEU A 28 -8.00 -13.02 12.48
CA LEU A 28 -7.81 -12.84 13.92
C LEU A 28 -8.62 -13.87 14.77
N GLY A 29 -9.39 -14.75 14.17
CA GLY A 29 -10.33 -15.64 14.90
C GLY A 29 -11.38 -14.85 15.69
N ARG A 30 -11.86 -13.72 15.13
CA ARG A 30 -12.83 -12.81 15.75
C ARG A 30 -14.09 -12.68 14.89
N THR A 31 -15.15 -12.11 15.45
CA THR A 31 -16.35 -11.78 14.68
C THR A 31 -16.17 -10.47 13.91
N PRO A 32 -16.76 -10.32 12.71
CA PRO A 32 -16.74 -9.04 11.96
C PRO A 32 -17.28 -7.87 12.78
N ALA A 33 -18.31 -8.09 13.59
CA ALA A 33 -18.86 -7.06 14.48
C ALA A 33 -17.84 -6.60 15.52
N SER A 34 -17.03 -7.49 16.09
CA SER A 34 -15.96 -7.16 17.03
C SER A 34 -14.87 -6.30 16.39
N VAL A 35 -14.48 -6.62 15.15
CA VAL A 35 -13.50 -5.83 14.41
C VAL A 35 -14.06 -4.46 14.03
N ALA A 36 -15.30 -4.41 13.49
CA ALA A 36 -15.96 -3.14 13.15
C ALA A 36 -16.06 -2.22 14.37
N LEU A 37 -16.46 -2.74 15.54
CA LEU A 37 -16.49 -2.01 16.80
C LEU A 37 -15.11 -1.43 17.15
N LYS A 38 -14.04 -2.20 16.95
CA LYS A 38 -12.67 -1.75 17.19
C LYS A 38 -12.28 -0.58 16.29
N LEU A 39 -12.67 -0.60 15.00
CA LEU A 39 -12.43 0.50 14.07
C LEU A 39 -13.18 1.76 14.51
N VAL A 40 -14.43 1.64 14.92
CA VAL A 40 -15.25 2.77 15.43
C VAL A 40 -14.67 3.33 16.73
N ASN A 41 -14.08 2.49 17.60
CA ASN A 41 -13.36 2.96 18.78
C ASN A 41 -12.16 3.84 18.40
N PHE A 42 -11.36 3.47 17.39
CA PHE A 42 -10.26 4.30 16.91
C PHE A 42 -10.76 5.63 16.33
N ALA A 43 -11.92 5.63 15.65
CA ALA A 43 -12.52 6.86 15.14
C ALA A 43 -12.83 7.89 16.23
N SER A 44 -13.09 7.46 17.49
CA SER A 44 -13.30 8.38 18.60
C SER A 44 -12.05 9.15 19.04
N PHE A 45 -10.88 8.70 18.64
CA PHE A 45 -9.59 9.33 18.94
C PHE A 45 -9.04 10.18 17.80
N ASP A 46 -9.66 10.09 16.60
CA ASP A 46 -9.16 10.74 15.38
C ASP A 46 -9.56 12.23 15.36
N PRO A 47 -8.57 13.16 15.45
CA PRO A 47 -8.87 14.60 15.44
C PRO A 47 -9.58 15.05 14.15
N ASP A 48 -9.21 14.50 12.99
CA ASP A 48 -9.80 14.87 11.70
C ASP A 48 -11.30 14.54 11.65
N LEU A 49 -11.70 13.42 12.29
CA LEU A 49 -13.12 13.05 12.39
C LEU A 49 -13.84 13.88 13.43
N GLN A 50 -13.18 14.22 14.55
CA GLN A 50 -13.76 15.09 15.59
C GLN A 50 -14.03 16.50 15.04
N GLU A 51 -13.11 17.09 14.27
CA GLU A 51 -13.31 18.39 13.60
C GLU A 51 -14.50 18.38 12.64
N ARG A 52 -14.77 17.22 12.01
CA ARG A 52 -15.94 17.01 11.14
C ARG A 52 -17.24 16.71 11.91
N GLY A 53 -17.22 16.79 13.25
CA GLY A 53 -18.38 16.53 14.11
C GLY A 53 -18.75 15.05 14.25
N ILE A 54 -17.90 14.13 13.78
CA ILE A 54 -18.11 12.69 13.88
C ILE A 54 -17.68 12.24 15.27
N LYS A 55 -18.67 11.86 16.09
CA LYS A 55 -18.43 11.30 17.41
C LYS A 55 -18.33 9.79 17.29
N GLY A 56 -17.16 9.21 17.60
CA GLY A 56 -17.01 7.78 17.79
C GLY A 56 -17.68 7.29 19.08
N MET A 57 -17.44 6.03 19.45
CA MET A 57 -18.00 5.45 20.69
C MET A 57 -17.40 6.11 21.92
N ALA A 58 -18.26 6.55 22.83
CA ALA A 58 -17.88 7.26 24.07
C ALA A 58 -17.06 6.39 25.05
N ASN A 59 -17.19 5.05 24.97
CA ASN A 59 -16.57 4.09 25.88
C ASN A 59 -15.56 3.18 25.15
N SER A 60 -14.57 3.79 24.48
CA SER A 60 -13.45 3.01 23.90
C SER A 60 -12.58 2.40 25.02
N GLY A 61 -12.15 1.15 24.81
CA GLY A 61 -11.35 0.41 25.80
C GLY A 61 -9.96 1.03 26.03
N ARG A 62 -9.43 0.86 27.25
CA ARG A 62 -8.06 1.33 27.59
C ARG A 62 -7.00 0.82 26.62
N GLY A 63 -7.12 -0.42 26.11
CA GLY A 63 -6.19 -1.00 25.13
C GLY A 63 -6.25 -0.29 23.77
N ASP A 64 -7.42 0.21 23.36
CA ASP A 64 -7.59 0.95 22.13
C ASP A 64 -6.88 2.30 22.20
N ARG A 65 -7.02 2.98 23.33
CA ARG A 65 -6.33 4.25 23.60
C ARG A 65 -4.81 4.06 23.60
N LEU A 66 -4.30 3.05 24.28
CA LEU A 66 -2.87 2.74 24.29
C LEU A 66 -2.33 2.43 22.87
N THR A 67 -3.07 1.64 22.08
CA THR A 67 -2.70 1.35 20.70
C THR A 67 -2.69 2.63 19.85
N TRP A 68 -3.68 3.48 20.01
CA TRP A 68 -3.75 4.77 19.32
C TRP A 68 -2.55 5.65 19.68
N ASP A 69 -2.28 5.86 20.97
CA ASP A 69 -1.21 6.75 21.45
C ASP A 69 0.19 6.28 20.98
N VAL A 70 0.39 4.96 20.84
CA VAL A 70 1.68 4.39 20.41
C VAL A 70 1.89 4.45 18.91
N TYR A 71 0.84 4.26 18.11
CA TYR A 71 0.98 4.00 16.67
C TYR A 71 0.26 5.00 15.76
N ALA A 72 -0.69 5.79 16.25
CA ALA A 72 -1.51 6.63 15.38
C ALA A 72 -0.72 7.72 14.66
N ASN A 73 0.32 8.25 15.30
CA ASN A 73 1.18 9.30 14.75
C ASN A 73 2.53 8.78 14.22
N ASP A 74 2.77 7.47 14.32
CA ASP A 74 4.00 6.82 13.85
C ASP A 74 3.61 5.68 12.89
N LEU A 75 3.38 6.04 11.63
CA LEU A 75 2.92 5.09 10.63
C LEU A 75 4.02 4.11 10.21
N ASP A 76 5.30 4.49 10.32
CA ASP A 76 6.41 3.57 10.07
C ASP A 76 6.42 2.44 11.12
N LYS A 77 6.21 2.81 12.39
CA LYS A 77 6.09 1.85 13.49
C LYS A 77 4.84 0.98 13.34
N LEU A 78 3.71 1.58 12.94
CA LEU A 78 2.48 0.83 12.67
C LEU A 78 2.68 -0.17 11.53
N ALA A 79 3.33 0.25 10.44
CA ALA A 79 3.65 -0.60 9.31
C ALA A 79 4.55 -1.76 9.72
N SER A 80 5.70 -1.49 10.35
CA SER A 80 6.66 -2.51 10.80
C SER A 80 6.02 -3.53 11.74
N GLU A 81 5.20 -3.09 12.70
CA GLU A 81 4.51 -4.01 13.61
C GLU A 81 3.44 -4.83 12.89
N SER A 82 2.74 -4.23 11.92
CA SER A 82 1.76 -4.95 11.10
C SER A 82 2.42 -6.00 10.21
N GLU A 83 3.58 -5.69 9.62
CA GLU A 83 4.40 -6.63 8.85
C GLU A 83 4.90 -7.80 9.70
N ARG A 84 5.39 -7.50 10.91
CA ARG A 84 5.83 -8.54 11.86
C ARG A 84 4.70 -9.50 12.18
N ILE A 85 3.49 -9.00 12.41
CA ILE A 85 2.31 -9.83 12.66
C ILE A 85 1.96 -10.65 11.41
N LEU A 86 1.96 -10.06 10.21
CA LEU A 86 1.69 -10.76 8.96
C LEU A 86 2.72 -11.85 8.70
N ALA A 87 4.00 -11.57 8.88
CA ALA A 87 5.08 -12.55 8.73
C ALA A 87 4.95 -13.73 9.70
N SER A 88 4.51 -13.49 10.95
CA SER A 88 4.24 -14.57 11.90
C SER A 88 3.09 -15.48 11.43
N TRP A 89 2.10 -14.92 10.75
CA TRP A 89 1.01 -15.70 10.17
C TRP A 89 1.42 -16.48 8.93
N GLU A 90 2.34 -15.93 8.10
CA GLU A 90 2.87 -16.60 6.91
C GLU A 90 3.80 -17.77 7.27
N SER A 91 4.55 -17.69 8.36
CA SER A 91 5.42 -18.78 8.82
C SER A 91 4.65 -20.03 9.30
N GLU A 92 3.35 -19.87 9.60
CA GLU A 92 2.45 -20.97 9.95
C GLU A 92 1.75 -21.58 8.73
N ALA A 93 1.90 -20.99 7.53
CA ALA A 93 1.28 -21.46 6.28
C ALA A 93 2.36 -22.06 5.33
N PRO A 94 2.06 -23.16 4.63
CA PRO A 94 2.97 -23.67 3.58
C PRO A 94 3.18 -22.60 2.50
N GLN A 95 4.43 -22.50 2.01
CA GLN A 95 4.83 -21.56 0.95
C GLN A 95 3.99 -21.77 -0.31
N LEU A 96 3.00 -20.94 -0.51
CA LEU A 96 2.30 -20.79 -1.78
C LEU A 96 2.86 -19.59 -2.51
N ALA A 97 3.54 -19.92 -3.60
CA ALA A 97 4.33 -19.06 -4.45
C ALA A 97 3.64 -17.76 -4.85
N ALA A 98 4.46 -16.72 -4.94
CA ALA A 98 4.21 -15.52 -5.71
C ALA A 98 3.96 -15.91 -7.18
N GLN A 99 2.71 -15.94 -7.60
CA GLN A 99 2.32 -15.98 -9.01
C GLN A 99 1.32 -14.88 -9.30
N ASP A 100 1.50 -14.31 -10.49
CA ASP A 100 0.76 -13.21 -11.07
C ASP A 100 -0.77 -13.30 -10.87
N GLN A 101 -1.39 -12.13 -10.70
CA GLN A 101 -2.82 -11.93 -10.47
C GLN A 101 -3.68 -12.36 -11.68
N GLU A 102 -3.77 -13.64 -11.94
CA GLU A 102 -4.87 -14.19 -12.71
C GLU A 102 -5.72 -15.09 -11.81
N THR A 103 -7.01 -14.95 -11.93
CA THR A 103 -8.07 -15.62 -11.16
C THR A 103 -7.78 -17.10 -10.90
N LEU A 104 -7.15 -17.38 -9.76
CA LEU A 104 -6.96 -18.75 -9.28
C LEU A 104 -8.23 -19.25 -8.60
N PRO A 105 -8.54 -20.56 -8.71
CA PRO A 105 -9.63 -21.17 -7.96
C PRO A 105 -9.46 -20.92 -6.48
N ILE A 106 -10.55 -20.65 -5.76
CA ILE A 106 -10.54 -20.31 -4.33
C ILE A 106 -10.10 -21.54 -3.57
N PRO A 107 -8.90 -21.53 -2.92
CA PRO A 107 -8.42 -22.66 -2.15
C PRO A 107 -9.27 -22.86 -0.89
N GLU A 108 -9.33 -24.09 -0.38
CA GLU A 108 -10.06 -24.39 0.86
C GLU A 108 -9.12 -24.38 2.09
N GLY A 109 -9.67 -24.02 3.27
CA GLY A 109 -8.98 -24.12 4.54
C GLY A 109 -7.85 -23.11 4.78
N ARG A 110 -6.67 -23.59 5.22
CA ARG A 110 -5.50 -22.76 5.59
C ARG A 110 -4.95 -21.92 4.43
N GLU A 111 -5.04 -22.42 3.20
CA GLU A 111 -4.63 -21.70 2.01
C GLU A 111 -5.50 -20.47 1.75
N ARG A 112 -6.81 -20.58 2.02
CA ARG A 112 -7.74 -19.45 1.92
C ARG A 112 -7.41 -18.36 2.95
N GLU A 113 -7.03 -18.73 4.16
CA GLU A 113 -6.62 -17.78 5.20
C GLU A 113 -5.34 -17.04 4.80
N ALA A 114 -4.34 -17.71 4.24
CA ALA A 114 -3.10 -17.10 3.77
C ALA A 114 -3.36 -16.09 2.64
N VAL A 115 -4.19 -16.42 1.65
CA VAL A 115 -4.58 -15.51 0.56
C VAL A 115 -5.31 -14.28 1.11
N VAL A 116 -6.21 -14.46 2.09
CA VAL A 116 -6.92 -13.35 2.75
C VAL A 116 -5.94 -12.42 3.46
N ARG A 117 -4.95 -12.95 4.16
CA ARG A 117 -3.93 -12.18 4.90
C ARG A 117 -3.06 -11.34 3.96
N ILE A 118 -2.63 -11.93 2.85
CA ILE A 118 -1.86 -11.22 1.80
C ILE A 118 -2.68 -10.06 1.22
N ARG A 119 -3.96 -10.28 0.90
CA ARG A 119 -4.85 -9.24 0.39
C ARG A 119 -5.06 -8.09 1.37
N ILE A 120 -5.18 -8.37 2.67
CA ILE A 120 -5.28 -7.33 3.70
C ILE A 120 -4.03 -6.47 3.69
N GLY A 121 -2.84 -7.07 3.67
CA GLY A 121 -1.58 -6.34 3.60
C GLY A 121 -1.48 -5.46 2.36
N GLN A 122 -1.79 -6.01 1.19
CA GLN A 122 -1.78 -5.26 -0.08
C GLN A 122 -2.75 -4.08 -0.06
N ASN A 123 -3.94 -4.23 0.50
CA ASN A 123 -4.91 -3.14 0.62
C ASN A 123 -4.42 -2.04 1.57
N ILE A 124 -3.84 -2.40 2.71
CA ILE A 124 -3.26 -1.45 3.67
C ILE A 124 -2.13 -0.64 3.01
N PHE A 125 -1.20 -1.31 2.34
CA PHE A 125 -0.12 -0.65 1.61
C PHE A 125 -0.66 0.28 0.52
N ARG A 126 -1.56 -0.24 -0.34
CA ARG A 126 -2.16 0.53 -1.42
C ARG A 126 -2.81 1.81 -0.92
N ASP A 127 -3.68 1.72 0.07
CA ASP A 127 -4.40 2.87 0.57
C ASP A 127 -3.46 3.87 1.26
N SER A 128 -2.44 3.40 1.96
CA SER A 128 -1.42 4.25 2.59
C SER A 128 -0.63 5.04 1.55
N VAL A 129 -0.16 4.38 0.48
CA VAL A 129 0.59 5.03 -0.61
C VAL A 129 -0.31 6.01 -1.36
N LEU A 130 -1.51 5.62 -1.81
CA LEU A 130 -2.38 6.51 -2.57
C LEU A 130 -2.74 7.78 -1.78
N ARG A 131 -3.00 7.65 -0.48
CA ARG A 131 -3.27 8.80 0.41
C ARG A 131 -2.04 9.69 0.59
N ALA A 132 -0.84 9.10 0.68
CA ALA A 132 0.40 9.85 0.82
C ALA A 132 0.67 10.77 -0.38
N TYR A 133 0.16 10.40 -1.56
CA TYR A 133 0.24 11.18 -2.79
C TYR A 133 -1.07 11.88 -3.19
N ASP A 134 -2.01 12.07 -2.25
CA ASP A 134 -3.31 12.73 -2.47
C ASP A 134 -4.07 12.17 -3.68
N PHE A 135 -3.99 10.85 -3.87
CA PHE A 135 -4.60 10.14 -5.00
C PHE A 135 -4.18 10.69 -6.37
N ARG A 136 -2.90 11.03 -6.52
CA ARG A 136 -2.31 11.50 -7.78
C ARG A 136 -1.06 10.71 -8.12
N CYS A 137 -0.93 10.36 -9.40
CA CYS A 137 0.33 9.79 -9.91
C CYS A 137 1.47 10.78 -9.70
N CYS A 138 2.55 10.37 -9.03
CA CYS A 138 3.66 11.26 -8.70
C CYS A 138 4.48 11.71 -9.93
N ILE A 139 4.35 11.01 -11.07
CA ILE A 139 5.05 11.35 -12.32
C ILE A 139 4.12 12.17 -13.22
N SER A 140 2.92 11.66 -13.53
CA SER A 140 2.04 12.27 -14.54
C SER A 140 1.01 13.25 -13.98
N GLY A 141 0.80 13.27 -12.66
CA GLY A 141 -0.26 14.06 -12.03
C GLY A 141 -1.69 13.52 -12.23
N LEU A 142 -1.87 12.38 -12.95
CA LEU A 142 -3.18 11.77 -13.15
C LEU A 142 -3.87 11.49 -11.81
N ALA A 143 -5.14 11.91 -11.68
CA ALA A 143 -5.92 11.81 -10.44
C ALA A 143 -7.22 10.98 -10.60
N VAL A 144 -7.17 9.94 -11.45
CA VAL A 144 -8.27 8.98 -11.63
C VAL A 144 -7.95 7.75 -10.78
N LYS A 145 -8.64 7.60 -9.65
CA LYS A 145 -8.32 6.60 -8.61
C LYS A 145 -8.28 5.16 -9.13
N GLU A 146 -9.15 4.83 -10.07
CA GLU A 146 -9.27 3.52 -10.70
C GLU A 146 -8.07 3.17 -11.58
N LEU A 147 -7.33 4.19 -12.04
CA LEU A 147 -6.13 4.05 -12.85
C LEU A 147 -4.83 4.20 -12.06
N LEU A 148 -4.91 4.37 -10.73
CA LEU A 148 -3.74 4.52 -9.88
C LEU A 148 -3.36 3.20 -9.22
N ASN A 149 -2.07 2.92 -9.16
CA ASN A 149 -1.47 1.81 -8.46
C ASN A 149 -0.52 2.30 -7.36
N ALA A 150 -0.39 1.53 -6.29
CA ALA A 150 0.68 1.64 -5.33
C ALA A 150 1.79 0.68 -5.75
N SER A 151 2.79 1.23 -6.43
CA SER A 151 3.93 0.50 -6.96
C SER A 151 4.97 0.27 -5.87
N HIS A 152 5.35 -0.97 -5.59
CA HIS A 152 6.45 -1.25 -4.67
C HIS A 152 7.80 -0.93 -5.35
N ILE A 153 8.66 -0.18 -4.65
CA ILE A 153 10.01 0.12 -5.13
C ILE A 153 10.88 -1.13 -5.02
N ILE A 154 10.92 -1.76 -3.85
CA ILE A 154 11.43 -3.13 -3.67
C ILE A 154 10.23 -4.07 -3.78
N PRO A 155 10.25 -5.05 -4.70
CA PRO A 155 9.12 -5.94 -4.91
C PRO A 155 8.71 -6.70 -3.64
N TRP A 156 7.41 -6.97 -3.53
CA TRP A 156 6.80 -7.70 -2.42
C TRP A 156 7.51 -9.03 -2.08
N SER A 157 7.96 -9.76 -3.10
CA SER A 157 8.62 -11.05 -2.95
C SER A 157 10.06 -10.97 -2.44
N VAL A 158 10.72 -9.81 -2.60
CA VAL A 158 12.15 -9.65 -2.30
C VAL A 158 12.38 -9.31 -0.84
N ASN A 159 11.58 -8.42 -0.27
CA ASN A 159 11.74 -8.02 1.13
C ASN A 159 10.40 -8.06 1.88
N PRO A 160 10.13 -9.16 2.60
CA PRO A 160 8.91 -9.31 3.39
C PRO A 160 8.73 -8.25 4.47
N MET A 161 9.82 -7.70 5.02
CA MET A 161 9.79 -6.73 6.12
C MET A 161 9.42 -5.31 5.69
N GLU A 162 9.42 -5.03 4.38
CA GLU A 162 9.12 -3.70 3.85
C GLU A 162 7.83 -3.66 3.00
N ARG A 163 7.04 -4.73 3.09
CA ARG A 163 5.83 -4.92 2.28
C ARG A 163 4.73 -3.88 2.56
N LEU A 164 4.60 -3.47 3.81
CA LEU A 164 3.58 -2.50 4.25
C LEU A 164 4.14 -1.10 4.46
N ASN A 165 5.45 -0.92 4.33
CA ASN A 165 6.09 0.36 4.49
C ASN A 165 5.71 1.31 3.34
N PRO A 166 4.94 2.40 3.58
CA PRO A 166 4.51 3.29 2.51
C PRO A 166 5.67 4.07 1.87
N ARG A 167 6.84 4.15 2.55
CA ARG A 167 8.07 4.71 1.98
C ARG A 167 8.71 3.81 0.93
N ASN A 168 8.31 2.53 0.88
CA ASN A 168 8.64 1.58 -0.19
C ASN A 168 7.63 1.64 -1.35
N GLY A 169 6.91 2.75 -1.51
CA GLY A 169 5.83 2.88 -2.47
C GLY A 169 5.83 4.19 -3.26
N LEU A 170 5.42 4.08 -4.52
CA LEU A 170 5.12 5.21 -5.40
C LEU A 170 3.67 5.11 -5.87
N CYS A 171 2.96 6.24 -5.90
CA CYS A 171 1.65 6.30 -6.56
C CYS A 171 1.86 6.54 -8.05
N LEU A 172 1.59 5.55 -8.88
CA LEU A 172 1.78 5.61 -10.33
C LEU A 172 0.46 5.32 -11.05
N ASN A 173 0.29 5.88 -12.26
CA ASN A 173 -0.77 5.39 -13.16
C ASN A 173 -0.40 4.01 -13.72
N ALA A 174 -1.38 3.27 -14.21
CA ALA A 174 -1.21 1.88 -14.64
C ALA A 174 -0.09 1.68 -15.68
N THR A 175 0.10 2.63 -16.61
CA THR A 175 1.15 2.55 -17.64
C THR A 175 2.53 2.74 -17.04
N LEU A 176 2.70 3.77 -16.19
CA LEU A 176 3.98 4.07 -15.54
C LEU A 176 4.31 3.02 -14.46
N ASP A 177 3.33 2.48 -13.75
CA ASP A 177 3.47 1.36 -12.84
C ASP A 177 4.04 0.13 -13.56
N ARG A 178 3.46 -0.24 -14.70
CA ARG A 178 3.96 -1.35 -15.49
C ARG A 178 5.36 -1.11 -16.05
N ALA A 179 5.65 0.12 -16.48
CA ALA A 179 6.99 0.50 -16.96
C ALA A 179 8.03 0.44 -15.82
N PHE A 180 7.66 0.88 -14.63
CA PHE A 180 8.50 0.83 -13.44
C PHE A 180 8.78 -0.61 -13.01
N ASP A 181 7.76 -1.44 -12.87
CA ASP A 181 7.89 -2.86 -12.52
C ASP A 181 8.81 -3.64 -13.49
N ARG A 182 8.80 -3.27 -14.77
CA ARG A 182 9.64 -3.87 -15.81
C ARG A 182 11.03 -3.26 -15.92
N GLY A 183 11.35 -2.26 -15.12
CA GLY A 183 12.62 -1.57 -15.14
C GLY A 183 12.83 -0.70 -16.39
N LEU A 184 11.75 -0.36 -17.11
CA LEU A 184 11.78 0.53 -18.28
C LEU A 184 11.86 2.00 -17.87
N ILE A 185 11.46 2.31 -16.65
CA ILE A 185 11.69 3.60 -16.00
C ILE A 185 12.15 3.35 -14.56
N THR A 186 12.82 4.36 -14.00
CA THR A 186 13.12 4.40 -12.56
C THR A 186 12.98 5.82 -12.03
N VAL A 187 12.95 5.96 -10.71
CA VAL A 187 13.11 7.24 -10.02
C VAL A 187 14.49 7.24 -9.38
N MET A 188 15.31 8.21 -9.75
CA MET A 188 16.65 8.37 -9.21
C MET A 188 16.58 8.88 -7.76
N THR A 189 17.68 8.77 -7.03
CA THR A 189 17.76 9.18 -5.62
C THR A 189 17.55 10.68 -5.40
N ASP A 190 17.69 11.49 -6.46
CA ASP A 190 17.39 12.93 -6.45
C ASP A 190 15.91 13.26 -6.83
N GLY A 191 15.10 12.22 -7.03
CA GLY A 191 13.69 12.32 -7.41
C GLY A 191 13.43 12.53 -8.90
N ARG A 192 14.43 12.41 -9.78
CA ARG A 192 14.22 12.48 -11.22
C ARG A 192 13.85 11.13 -11.80
N VAL A 193 12.93 11.16 -12.75
CA VAL A 193 12.61 9.99 -13.58
C VAL A 193 13.75 9.74 -14.56
N ARG A 194 14.11 8.49 -14.75
CA ARG A 194 15.01 8.05 -15.80
C ARG A 194 14.33 7.00 -16.64
N VAL A 195 14.37 7.18 -17.96
CA VAL A 195 13.82 6.24 -18.94
C VAL A 195 14.94 5.35 -19.49
N SER A 196 14.66 4.04 -19.62
CA SER A 196 15.64 3.07 -20.14
C SER A 196 15.93 3.30 -21.62
N ALA A 197 17.19 3.07 -21.98
CA ALA A 197 17.64 3.07 -23.38
C ALA A 197 16.91 2.01 -24.23
N ASP A 198 16.40 0.93 -23.62
CA ASP A 198 15.61 -0.10 -24.32
C ASP A 198 14.42 0.53 -25.08
N LEU A 199 13.81 1.58 -24.52
CA LEU A 199 12.66 2.26 -25.15
C LEU A 199 13.07 3.16 -26.34
N THR A 200 14.34 3.49 -26.49
CA THR A 200 14.83 4.23 -27.67
C THR A 200 15.04 3.35 -28.88
N THR A 201 15.07 2.01 -28.68
CA THR A 201 15.24 1.03 -29.76
C THR A 201 13.94 0.61 -30.43
N VAL A 202 12.78 0.92 -29.80
CA VAL A 202 11.46 0.63 -30.38
C VAL A 202 10.99 1.79 -31.26
N PRO A 203 10.15 1.52 -32.29
CA PRO A 203 9.59 2.59 -33.10
C PRO A 203 8.84 3.60 -32.24
N GLU A 204 9.20 4.85 -32.34
CA GLU A 204 8.55 5.91 -31.60
C GLU A 204 7.12 6.12 -32.08
N SER A 205 6.20 6.25 -31.14
CA SER A 205 4.81 6.57 -31.37
C SER A 205 4.37 7.73 -30.49
N PRO A 206 3.35 8.51 -30.88
CA PRO A 206 2.80 9.55 -30.01
C PRO A 206 2.39 8.99 -28.64
N ALA A 207 1.83 7.79 -28.58
CA ALA A 207 1.45 7.14 -27.34
C ALA A 207 2.65 6.87 -26.42
N LEU A 208 3.76 6.34 -26.98
CA LEU A 208 4.98 6.09 -26.21
C LEU A 208 5.59 7.40 -25.69
N ARG A 209 5.67 8.41 -26.57
CA ARG A 209 6.20 9.73 -26.22
C ARG A 209 5.40 10.36 -25.06
N GLU A 210 4.08 10.45 -25.20
CA GLU A 210 3.21 11.12 -24.23
C GLU A 210 3.05 10.33 -22.92
N SER A 211 3.10 9.00 -22.98
CA SER A 211 2.88 8.19 -21.77
C SER A 211 4.14 7.89 -20.96
N ILE A 212 5.35 7.93 -21.58
CA ILE A 212 6.59 7.53 -20.91
C ILE A 212 7.75 8.48 -21.22
N LEU A 213 8.15 8.67 -22.50
CA LEU A 213 9.41 9.32 -22.84
C LEU A 213 9.50 10.79 -22.38
N ARG A 214 8.38 11.51 -22.40
CA ARG A 214 8.32 12.91 -21.96
C ARG A 214 8.73 13.14 -20.52
N TYR A 215 8.73 12.11 -19.69
CA TYR A 215 9.05 12.23 -18.28
C TYR A 215 10.54 12.02 -17.96
N ASP A 216 11.37 11.70 -18.96
CA ASP A 216 12.81 11.53 -18.72
C ASP A 216 13.43 12.84 -18.23
N GLY A 217 14.14 12.79 -17.11
CA GLY A 217 14.72 13.94 -16.42
C GLY A 217 13.76 14.78 -15.58
N GLU A 218 12.42 14.57 -15.69
CA GLU A 218 11.44 15.29 -14.88
C GLU A 218 11.48 14.85 -13.41
N LYS A 219 11.19 15.78 -12.50
CA LYS A 219 11.07 15.45 -11.07
C LYS A 219 9.67 14.93 -10.73
N ILE A 220 9.63 13.90 -9.92
CA ILE A 220 8.35 13.44 -9.35
C ILE A 220 7.79 14.48 -8.38
N THR A 221 6.46 14.53 -8.26
CA THR A 221 5.79 15.25 -7.17
C THR A 221 6.09 14.52 -5.87
N PRO A 222 6.66 15.19 -4.85
CA PRO A 222 6.96 14.55 -3.58
C PRO A 222 5.69 14.14 -2.85
N SER A 223 5.79 13.05 -2.09
CA SER A 223 4.72 12.63 -1.19
C SER A 223 4.54 13.62 -0.04
N ALA A 224 3.30 13.94 0.31
CA ALA A 224 2.99 14.85 1.42
C ALA A 224 3.38 14.27 2.79
N ARG A 225 3.44 12.93 2.94
CA ARG A 225 3.66 12.26 4.24
C ARG A 225 4.83 11.29 4.27
N PHE A 226 5.04 10.50 3.22
CA PHE A 226 6.01 9.40 3.16
C PHE A 226 6.87 9.52 1.92
N ALA A 227 7.91 10.36 1.99
CA ALA A 227 8.89 10.39 0.92
C ALA A 227 9.54 9.01 0.76
N PRO A 228 9.73 8.52 -0.48
CA PRO A 228 10.47 7.29 -0.73
C PRO A 228 11.85 7.33 -0.08
N GLU A 229 12.24 6.24 0.58
CA GLU A 229 13.59 6.17 1.15
C GLU A 229 14.64 6.00 0.07
N VAL A 230 15.75 6.72 0.23
CA VAL A 230 16.88 6.66 -0.71
C VAL A 230 17.38 5.23 -0.93
N ARG A 231 17.41 4.40 0.13
CA ARG A 231 17.83 2.99 0.02
C ARG A 231 16.94 2.16 -0.92
N PHE A 232 15.63 2.42 -0.94
CA PHE A 232 14.70 1.72 -1.83
C PHE A 232 14.90 2.17 -3.28
N LEU A 233 15.02 3.48 -3.51
CA LEU A 233 15.32 4.02 -4.83
C LEU A 233 16.65 3.49 -5.36
N SER A 234 17.71 3.48 -4.52
CA SER A 234 19.01 2.92 -4.88
C SER A 234 18.90 1.45 -5.31
N TYR A 235 18.14 0.64 -4.56
CA TYR A 235 17.89 -0.75 -4.93
C TYR A 235 17.25 -0.86 -6.31
N HIS A 236 16.18 -0.09 -6.58
CA HIS A 236 15.51 -0.14 -7.86
C HIS A 236 16.44 0.33 -9.00
N ASN A 237 17.26 1.35 -8.74
CA ASN A 237 18.22 1.87 -9.73
C ASN A 237 19.29 0.81 -10.10
N SER A 238 19.76 0.00 -9.14
CA SER A 238 20.83 -0.98 -9.39
C SER A 238 20.32 -2.35 -9.79
N GLU A 239 19.19 -2.83 -9.23
CA GLU A 239 18.76 -4.22 -9.35
C GLU A 239 17.61 -4.42 -10.34
N ARG A 240 16.86 -3.35 -10.66
CA ARG A 240 15.65 -3.46 -11.47
C ARG A 240 15.70 -2.67 -12.75
N PHE A 241 16.29 -1.48 -12.71
CA PHE A 241 16.34 -0.58 -13.85
C PHE A 241 17.24 -1.12 -14.96
N ARG A 242 16.77 -1.03 -16.20
CA ARG A 242 17.47 -1.42 -17.41
C ARG A 242 18.11 -0.20 -18.07
N GLY A 243 19.08 0.38 -17.38
CA GLY A 243 19.78 1.56 -17.81
C GLY A 243 21.11 1.30 -18.48
#